data_b60cb64e87312fefc39b609d30be6744
#
_entry.id   b60cb64e87312fefc39b609d30be6744
#
_cell.length_a   1.000
_cell.length_b   1.000
_cell.length_c   1.000
_cell.angle_alpha   90.00
_cell.angle_beta   90.00
_cell.angle_gamma   90.00
#
_symmetry.space_group_name_H-M   'P 1'
#
loop_
_entity.id
_entity.type
_entity.pdbx_description
1 polymer ?
#
loop_
_entity_poly.entity_id
_entity_poly.type
_entity_poly.pdbx_seq_one_letter_code
_entity_poly.pdbx_strand_id
1 'polypeptide(L)'
;MQLELFRFIDESIDLLNSNLDELLSVEKLIDEFFTNTFSTKDHFMDVKSRVKEESSLKEKIIRNNLFMQYDSPEDLLNNLSDLIGVRIECRFIGDEKRIYREITNLFRIKNDNGLYSSYLNENIFLNLDEEQPTLQKNGFQIYKIDGKYLYEGKSYNFELQIKSLVNLFWGEIDHKILYKNFNYSGTEMFLSEIMSSIKENLEMIDRELMMLYNHLNEPSNNVSENVMKEIRTSLSKGLNDIYYQKVRNEFGFPVDFKLTSNTIINYLFMKIPEKDEAYINEFIRILNRLKFLDSKYIDLKKQIEFPVDLKFQDPFISSIGNKLSEIINIDFSWNLFFRILFDLEEGSSEQIITNLLVFLKNRYSEVINVAFSNFELTDKNKFEINKYTMGLIADRFNATSSIKLISDKSLAQTHNIVKNSIIEAVDIWDVDEIKSLIKQKFDNL
;
A
#
# COMPACT_ATOMS: atom_id res chain seq x y z
N MET A 1 57.92 -9.27 -4.72
CA MET A 1 57.06 -10.33 -4.19
C MET A 1 55.63 -9.79 -4.18
N GLN A 2 54.75 -10.36 -4.96
CA GLN A 2 53.35 -9.93 -5.03
C GLN A 2 52.64 -10.42 -3.76
N LEU A 3 51.67 -9.65 -3.22
CA LEU A 3 50.84 -10.11 -2.12
C LEU A 3 50.01 -11.32 -2.57
N GLU A 4 49.86 -12.33 -1.70
CA GLU A 4 49.09 -13.55 -2.01
C GLU A 4 47.64 -13.27 -2.44
N LEU A 5 47.03 -12.25 -1.88
CA LEU A 5 45.70 -11.75 -2.31
C LEU A 5 45.66 -11.43 -3.81
N PHE A 6 46.67 -10.73 -4.34
CA PHE A 6 46.64 -10.35 -5.75
C PHE A 6 46.90 -11.54 -6.66
N ARG A 7 47.74 -12.49 -6.23
CA ARG A 7 47.92 -13.76 -6.94
C ARG A 7 46.60 -14.54 -7.00
N PHE A 8 45.91 -14.68 -5.88
CA PHE A 8 44.61 -15.32 -5.83
C PHE A 8 43.56 -14.66 -6.75
N ILE A 9 43.55 -13.31 -6.79
CA ILE A 9 42.70 -12.55 -7.68
C ILE A 9 43.02 -12.84 -9.15
N ASP A 10 44.29 -12.77 -9.52
CA ASP A 10 44.72 -12.99 -10.91
C ASP A 10 44.40 -14.42 -11.36
N GLU A 11 44.68 -15.45 -10.52
CA GLU A 11 44.31 -16.85 -10.76
C GLU A 11 42.77 -17.04 -10.87
N SER A 12 41.98 -16.33 -10.06
CA SER A 12 40.52 -16.37 -10.11
C SER A 12 39.97 -15.77 -11.42
N ILE A 13 40.61 -14.68 -11.92
CA ILE A 13 40.25 -14.05 -13.20
C ILE A 13 40.64 -14.96 -14.36
N ASP A 14 41.83 -15.54 -14.34
CA ASP A 14 42.27 -16.48 -15.37
C ASP A 14 41.34 -17.69 -15.48
N LEU A 15 40.87 -18.21 -14.32
CA LEU A 15 39.92 -19.30 -14.27
C LEU A 15 38.53 -18.89 -14.77
N LEU A 16 38.06 -17.68 -14.42
CA LEU A 16 36.79 -17.13 -14.94
C LEU A 16 36.85 -17.05 -16.47
N ASN A 17 37.95 -16.52 -17.01
CA ASN A 17 38.14 -16.36 -18.45
C ASN A 17 38.27 -17.70 -19.19
N SER A 18 38.90 -18.69 -18.57
CA SER A 18 39.00 -20.03 -19.17
C SER A 18 37.66 -20.74 -19.26
N ASN A 19 36.69 -20.41 -18.39
CA ASN A 19 35.34 -20.95 -18.39
C ASN A 19 34.31 -20.03 -19.07
N LEU A 20 34.74 -18.89 -19.66
CA LEU A 20 33.83 -17.86 -20.15
C LEU A 20 32.88 -18.37 -21.24
N ASP A 21 33.35 -19.17 -22.18
CA ASP A 21 32.53 -19.71 -23.27
C ASP A 21 31.42 -20.65 -22.73
N GLU A 22 31.76 -21.50 -21.74
CA GLU A 22 30.78 -22.34 -21.07
C GLU A 22 29.76 -21.49 -20.28
N LEU A 23 30.24 -20.48 -19.53
CA LEU A 23 29.37 -19.56 -18.77
C LEU A 23 28.41 -18.77 -19.67
N LEU A 24 28.87 -18.28 -20.82
CA LEU A 24 28.04 -17.59 -21.81
C LEU A 24 26.99 -18.53 -22.43
N SER A 25 27.36 -19.80 -22.67
CA SER A 25 26.43 -20.80 -23.17
C SER A 25 25.33 -21.09 -22.15
N VAL A 26 25.69 -21.26 -20.89
CA VAL A 26 24.74 -21.49 -19.78
C VAL A 26 23.86 -20.27 -19.55
N GLU A 27 24.45 -19.07 -19.55
CA GLU A 27 23.72 -17.79 -19.41
C GLU A 27 22.63 -17.69 -20.48
N LYS A 28 22.95 -17.96 -21.73
CA LYS A 28 22.00 -17.91 -22.84
C LYS A 28 20.88 -18.93 -22.68
N LEU A 29 21.19 -20.16 -22.25
CA LEU A 29 20.17 -21.21 -22.04
C LEU A 29 19.19 -20.83 -20.91
N ILE A 30 19.68 -20.20 -19.85
CA ILE A 30 18.83 -19.73 -18.75
C ILE A 30 17.95 -18.56 -19.21
N ASP A 31 18.52 -17.59 -19.94
CA ASP A 31 17.81 -16.44 -20.53
C ASP A 31 16.67 -16.93 -21.44
N GLU A 32 16.97 -17.79 -22.41
CA GLU A 32 15.99 -18.36 -23.32
C GLU A 32 14.87 -19.11 -22.59
N PHE A 33 15.21 -19.84 -21.53
CA PHE A 33 14.20 -20.57 -20.74
C PHE A 33 13.20 -19.63 -20.07
N PHE A 34 13.68 -18.60 -19.36
CA PHE A 34 12.79 -17.66 -18.67
C PHE A 34 12.06 -16.75 -19.67
N THR A 35 12.70 -16.31 -20.74
CA THR A 35 12.06 -15.55 -21.81
C THR A 35 10.91 -16.32 -22.44
N ASN A 36 11.14 -17.57 -22.84
CA ASN A 36 10.09 -18.42 -23.44
C ASN A 36 8.95 -18.71 -22.46
N THR A 37 9.28 -18.87 -21.18
CA THR A 37 8.29 -19.17 -20.14
C THR A 37 7.34 -18.00 -19.87
N PHE A 38 7.87 -16.76 -19.89
CA PHE A 38 7.14 -15.58 -19.47
C PHE A 38 6.71 -14.65 -20.62
N SER A 39 7.20 -14.83 -21.85
CA SER A 39 6.95 -13.93 -22.99
C SER A 39 5.47 -13.70 -23.33
N THR A 40 4.59 -14.63 -23.01
CA THR A 40 3.15 -14.50 -23.23
C THR A 40 2.39 -13.85 -22.07
N LYS A 41 3.08 -13.53 -20.99
CA LYS A 41 2.48 -12.96 -19.78
C LYS A 41 2.47 -11.45 -19.83
N ASP A 42 1.32 -10.85 -19.56
CA ASP A 42 1.15 -9.41 -19.64
C ASP A 42 2.00 -8.63 -18.63
N HIS A 43 2.22 -9.17 -17.45
CA HIS A 43 3.06 -8.58 -16.39
C HIS A 43 4.57 -8.73 -16.60
N PHE A 44 4.99 -9.50 -17.59
CA PHE A 44 6.39 -9.68 -17.98
C PHE A 44 6.83 -8.59 -18.98
N MET A 45 8.08 -8.15 -18.87
CA MET A 45 8.69 -7.21 -19.81
C MET A 45 9.85 -7.82 -20.56
N ASP A 46 10.87 -8.26 -19.85
CA ASP A 46 12.11 -8.76 -20.47
C ASP A 46 12.90 -9.64 -19.48
N VAL A 47 13.86 -10.39 -19.98
CA VAL A 47 14.91 -11.02 -19.19
C VAL A 47 16.23 -10.34 -19.55
N LYS A 48 17.02 -10.03 -18.55
CA LYS A 48 18.41 -9.56 -18.72
C LYS A 48 19.32 -10.50 -17.98
N SER A 49 20.27 -11.02 -18.69
CA SER A 49 21.29 -11.90 -18.14
C SER A 49 22.69 -11.35 -18.40
N ARG A 50 23.62 -11.77 -17.60
CA ARG A 50 25.04 -11.46 -17.77
C ARG A 50 25.92 -12.43 -17.02
N VAL A 51 27.08 -12.69 -17.59
CA VAL A 51 28.20 -13.27 -16.84
C VAL A 51 28.92 -12.17 -16.07
N LYS A 52 29.42 -12.48 -14.88
CA LYS A 52 30.11 -11.54 -14.00
C LYS A 52 31.41 -11.04 -14.64
N GLU A 53 31.56 -9.73 -14.71
CA GLU A 53 32.76 -9.09 -15.25
C GLU A 53 33.97 -9.25 -14.30
N GLU A 54 35.19 -9.30 -14.86
CA GLU A 54 36.45 -9.39 -14.12
C GLU A 54 36.57 -8.29 -13.03
N SER A 55 36.25 -7.06 -13.41
CA SER A 55 36.28 -5.91 -12.48
C SER A 55 35.38 -6.10 -11.27
N SER A 56 34.19 -6.65 -11.51
CA SER A 56 33.19 -6.93 -10.45
C SER A 56 33.59 -8.12 -9.57
N LEU A 57 34.26 -9.14 -10.15
CA LEU A 57 34.80 -10.26 -9.38
C LEU A 57 35.94 -9.76 -8.47
N LYS A 58 36.88 -9.00 -9.03
CA LYS A 58 37.99 -8.38 -8.28
C LYS A 58 37.51 -7.54 -7.11
N GLU A 59 36.54 -6.65 -7.36
CA GLU A 59 35.95 -5.82 -6.33
C GLU A 59 35.31 -6.68 -5.23
N LYS A 60 34.56 -7.72 -5.60
CA LYS A 60 33.87 -8.61 -4.66
C LYS A 60 34.86 -9.38 -3.80
N ILE A 61 35.95 -9.92 -4.38
CA ILE A 61 36.99 -10.63 -3.63
C ILE A 61 37.62 -9.71 -2.56
N ILE A 62 38.00 -8.51 -2.95
CA ILE A 62 38.64 -7.55 -2.04
C ILE A 62 37.68 -7.09 -0.94
N ARG A 63 36.49 -6.67 -1.34
CA ARG A 63 35.51 -6.02 -0.45
C ARG A 63 34.95 -6.95 0.61
N ASN A 64 34.69 -8.22 0.23
CA ASN A 64 34.14 -9.20 1.12
C ASN A 64 35.20 -10.11 1.77
N ASN A 65 36.47 -9.83 1.55
CA ASN A 65 37.60 -10.65 2.05
C ASN A 65 37.45 -12.14 1.66
N LEU A 66 37.03 -12.42 0.43
CA LEU A 66 36.74 -13.79 -0.01
C LEU A 66 38.01 -14.65 -0.02
N PHE A 67 39.17 -14.07 -0.26
CA PHE A 67 40.48 -14.73 -0.13
C PHE A 67 40.68 -15.45 1.23
N MET A 68 40.07 -14.93 2.31
CA MET A 68 40.15 -15.54 3.64
C MET A 68 39.08 -16.60 3.89
N GLN A 69 38.13 -16.76 2.97
CA GLN A 69 36.96 -17.65 3.13
C GLN A 69 37.04 -18.89 2.25
N TYR A 70 37.81 -18.84 1.16
CA TYR A 70 37.94 -19.91 0.18
C TYR A 70 39.40 -20.33 0.04
N ASP A 71 39.61 -21.65 -0.03
CA ASP A 71 40.96 -22.23 -0.06
C ASP A 71 41.62 -22.11 -1.44
N SER A 72 40.83 -21.99 -2.50
CA SER A 72 41.35 -21.90 -3.88
C SER A 72 40.43 -21.06 -4.78
N PRO A 73 40.94 -20.52 -5.91
CA PRO A 73 40.12 -19.89 -6.94
C PRO A 73 38.97 -20.76 -7.47
N GLU A 74 39.17 -22.07 -7.60
CA GLU A 74 38.16 -23.03 -8.02
C GLU A 74 37.04 -23.13 -6.98
N ASP A 75 37.42 -23.21 -5.69
CA ASP A 75 36.46 -23.26 -4.59
C ASP A 75 35.64 -21.99 -4.53
N LEU A 76 36.28 -20.82 -4.72
CA LEU A 76 35.60 -19.53 -4.82
C LEU A 76 34.54 -19.55 -5.96
N LEU A 77 34.94 -19.87 -7.20
CA LEU A 77 34.03 -19.81 -8.35
C LEU A 77 32.88 -20.82 -8.23
N ASN A 78 33.14 -22.01 -7.68
CA ASN A 78 32.12 -23.04 -7.48
C ASN A 78 31.06 -22.67 -6.41
N ASN A 79 31.43 -21.77 -5.49
CA ASN A 79 30.52 -21.35 -4.41
C ASN A 79 29.93 -19.94 -4.62
N LEU A 80 30.41 -19.20 -5.63
CA LEU A 80 29.84 -17.89 -5.94
C LEU A 80 28.46 -18.02 -6.59
N SER A 81 27.41 -17.51 -5.95
CA SER A 81 26.04 -17.65 -6.46
C SER A 81 25.76 -16.75 -7.67
N ASP A 82 26.48 -15.63 -7.82
CA ASP A 82 26.23 -14.59 -8.82
C ASP A 82 27.26 -14.57 -9.98
N LEU A 83 27.85 -15.73 -10.34
CA LEU A 83 28.67 -15.83 -11.54
C LEU A 83 27.88 -15.54 -12.80
N ILE A 84 26.64 -16.02 -12.85
CA ILE A 84 25.66 -15.66 -13.86
C ILE A 84 24.54 -14.92 -13.12
N GLY A 85 24.29 -13.69 -13.51
CA GLY A 85 23.16 -12.90 -13.00
C GLY A 85 22.03 -12.92 -14.02
N VAL A 86 20.84 -13.31 -13.58
CA VAL A 86 19.61 -13.30 -14.41
C VAL A 86 18.59 -12.43 -13.74
N ARG A 87 17.95 -11.56 -14.49
CA ARG A 87 16.93 -10.65 -13.98
C ARG A 87 15.70 -10.67 -14.84
N ILE A 88 14.59 -11.04 -14.24
CA ILE A 88 13.27 -10.90 -14.85
C ILE A 88 12.75 -9.50 -14.52
N GLU A 89 12.45 -8.74 -15.56
CA GLU A 89 11.94 -7.38 -15.48
C GLU A 89 10.42 -7.37 -15.66
N CYS A 90 9.73 -6.61 -14.81
CA CYS A 90 8.29 -6.43 -14.86
C CYS A 90 7.90 -4.95 -14.73
N ARG A 91 6.63 -4.61 -15.05
CA ARG A 91 6.19 -3.22 -15.08
C ARG A 91 6.05 -2.63 -13.69
N PHE A 92 5.31 -3.31 -12.83
CA PHE A 92 4.89 -2.80 -11.53
C PHE A 92 5.45 -3.62 -10.38
N ILE A 93 5.59 -3.01 -9.21
CA ILE A 93 6.05 -3.68 -7.98
C ILE A 93 5.13 -4.86 -7.63
N GLY A 94 3.81 -4.71 -7.86
CA GLY A 94 2.84 -5.79 -7.65
C GLY A 94 3.06 -7.02 -8.53
N ASP A 95 3.68 -6.85 -9.70
CA ASP A 95 3.97 -7.94 -10.64
C ASP A 95 5.14 -8.80 -10.20
N GLU A 96 6.09 -8.27 -9.42
CA GLU A 96 7.20 -9.04 -8.86
C GLU A 96 6.69 -10.26 -8.07
N LYS A 97 5.67 -10.04 -7.23
CA LYS A 97 5.02 -11.12 -6.47
C LYS A 97 4.27 -12.11 -7.35
N ARG A 98 3.68 -11.65 -8.46
CA ARG A 98 3.00 -12.53 -9.43
C ARG A 98 3.99 -13.44 -10.12
N ILE A 99 5.09 -12.89 -10.64
CA ILE A 99 6.17 -13.67 -11.27
C ILE A 99 6.77 -14.67 -10.29
N TYR A 100 7.06 -14.26 -9.04
CA TYR A 100 7.58 -15.16 -8.02
C TYR A 100 6.63 -16.34 -7.76
N ARG A 101 5.33 -16.11 -7.65
CA ARG A 101 4.32 -17.18 -7.50
C ARG A 101 4.28 -18.10 -8.73
N GLU A 102 4.44 -17.58 -9.92
CA GLU A 102 4.50 -18.41 -11.14
C GLU A 102 5.77 -19.27 -11.15
N ILE A 103 6.92 -18.72 -10.74
CA ILE A 103 8.16 -19.48 -10.58
C ILE A 103 7.97 -20.61 -9.55
N THR A 104 7.43 -20.33 -8.37
CA THR A 104 7.20 -21.38 -7.34
C THR A 104 6.19 -22.42 -7.81
N ASN A 105 5.25 -22.05 -8.67
CA ASN A 105 4.33 -22.99 -9.29
C ASN A 105 4.95 -23.83 -10.39
N LEU A 106 5.97 -23.34 -11.07
CA LEU A 106 6.68 -24.01 -12.13
C LEU A 106 7.73 -24.99 -11.59
N PHE A 107 8.43 -24.60 -10.52
CA PHE A 107 9.49 -25.37 -9.88
C PHE A 107 8.95 -26.10 -8.64
N ARG A 108 8.35 -27.28 -8.84
CA ARG A 108 7.68 -28.05 -7.76
C ARG A 108 8.38 -29.36 -7.41
N ILE A 109 9.32 -29.81 -8.22
CA ILE A 109 9.98 -31.10 -8.04
C ILE A 109 11.21 -30.88 -7.17
N LYS A 110 11.11 -31.22 -5.88
CA LYS A 110 12.22 -31.11 -4.94
C LYS A 110 13.15 -32.31 -5.11
N ASN A 111 14.45 -32.05 -5.32
CA ASN A 111 15.48 -33.10 -5.38
C ASN A 111 16.06 -33.38 -3.99
N ASP A 112 16.93 -34.42 -3.92
CA ASP A 112 17.57 -34.85 -2.67
C ASP A 112 18.48 -33.77 -2.04
N ASN A 113 18.96 -32.82 -2.84
CA ASN A 113 19.80 -31.69 -2.40
C ASN A 113 18.99 -30.48 -1.91
N GLY A 114 17.66 -30.58 -1.82
CA GLY A 114 16.78 -29.51 -1.35
C GLY A 114 16.46 -28.45 -2.41
N LEU A 115 16.96 -28.57 -3.64
CA LEU A 115 16.66 -27.65 -4.73
C LEU A 115 15.41 -28.09 -5.50
N TYR A 116 14.75 -27.16 -6.14
CA TYR A 116 13.53 -27.39 -6.90
C TYR A 116 13.78 -27.31 -8.40
N SER A 117 13.32 -28.28 -9.17
CA SER A 117 13.37 -28.31 -10.63
C SER A 117 11.98 -28.20 -11.25
N SER A 118 11.96 -27.93 -12.56
CA SER A 118 10.76 -27.83 -13.38
C SER A 118 10.67 -28.99 -14.37
N TYR A 119 9.45 -29.45 -14.64
CA TYR A 119 9.21 -30.42 -15.72
C TYR A 119 9.46 -29.84 -17.13
N LEU A 120 9.56 -28.52 -17.27
CA LEU A 120 9.88 -27.87 -18.55
C LEU A 120 11.38 -27.86 -18.85
N ASN A 121 12.21 -27.92 -17.82
CA ASN A 121 13.67 -28.02 -17.96
C ASN A 121 14.27 -28.65 -16.70
N GLU A 122 14.73 -29.87 -16.81
CA GLU A 122 15.30 -30.67 -15.71
C GLU A 122 16.71 -30.22 -15.32
N ASN A 123 17.36 -29.37 -16.09
CA ASN A 123 18.71 -28.88 -15.85
C ASN A 123 18.74 -27.61 -14.98
N ILE A 124 17.60 -26.95 -14.76
CA ILE A 124 17.50 -25.74 -13.92
C ILE A 124 17.00 -26.12 -12.53
N PHE A 125 17.73 -25.67 -11.52
CA PHE A 125 17.40 -25.87 -10.13
C PHE A 125 17.37 -24.53 -9.39
N LEU A 126 16.37 -24.32 -8.53
CA LEU A 126 16.21 -23.10 -7.74
C LEU A 126 16.14 -23.43 -6.25
N ASN A 127 16.75 -22.60 -5.41
CA ASN A 127 16.58 -22.65 -3.96
C ASN A 127 15.32 -21.85 -3.58
N LEU A 128 14.21 -22.53 -3.34
CA LEU A 128 12.92 -21.92 -2.98
C LEU A 128 12.56 -22.10 -1.50
N ASP A 129 13.45 -22.67 -0.69
CA ASP A 129 13.22 -22.84 0.75
C ASP A 129 13.47 -21.52 1.52
N GLU A 130 14.18 -20.57 0.93
CA GLU A 130 14.42 -19.26 1.53
C GLU A 130 13.19 -18.37 1.41
N GLU A 131 12.89 -17.65 2.51
CA GLU A 131 11.75 -16.72 2.56
C GLU A 131 11.97 -15.54 1.59
N GLN A 132 10.97 -15.27 0.75
CA GLN A 132 11.01 -14.21 -0.25
C GLN A 132 9.81 -13.25 -0.09
N PRO A 133 9.99 -11.94 -0.32
CA PRO A 133 11.24 -11.26 -0.72
C PRO A 133 12.23 -11.10 0.44
N THR A 134 13.53 -11.11 0.13
CA THR A 134 14.60 -10.87 1.12
C THR A 134 14.77 -9.38 1.40
N LEU A 135 15.03 -9.03 2.67
CA LEU A 135 15.31 -7.65 3.08
C LEU A 135 16.80 -7.35 2.88
N GLN A 136 17.10 -6.34 2.07
CA GLN A 136 18.48 -5.88 1.86
C GLN A 136 18.95 -4.97 3.01
N LYS A 137 20.26 -4.76 3.13
CA LYS A 137 20.88 -3.88 4.17
C LYS A 137 20.37 -2.44 4.12
N ASN A 138 19.94 -1.97 2.97
CA ASN A 138 19.35 -0.64 2.76
C ASN A 138 17.83 -0.56 3.04
N GLY A 139 17.24 -1.62 3.64
CA GLY A 139 15.82 -1.69 3.97
C GLY A 139 14.90 -2.06 2.80
N PHE A 140 15.45 -2.42 1.63
CA PHE A 140 14.65 -2.81 0.46
C PHE A 140 14.36 -4.29 0.43
N GLN A 141 13.17 -4.62 -0.05
CA GLN A 141 12.79 -5.98 -0.37
C GLN A 141 13.15 -6.28 -1.83
N ILE A 142 13.74 -7.45 -2.06
CA ILE A 142 14.06 -7.94 -3.40
C ILE A 142 13.74 -9.43 -3.47
N TYR A 143 13.17 -9.85 -4.59
CA TYR A 143 13.11 -11.27 -4.92
C TYR A 143 14.44 -11.69 -5.51
N LYS A 144 15.18 -12.47 -4.73
CA LYS A 144 16.51 -12.96 -5.04
C LYS A 144 16.58 -14.45 -4.75
N ILE A 145 16.80 -15.26 -5.77
CA ILE A 145 16.74 -16.70 -5.71
C ILE A 145 18.06 -17.25 -6.24
N ASP A 146 18.77 -18.02 -5.44
CA ASP A 146 19.96 -18.73 -5.90
C ASP A 146 19.55 -19.98 -6.70
N GLY A 147 20.22 -20.21 -7.82
CA GLY A 147 19.94 -21.32 -8.71
C GLY A 147 21.20 -22.03 -9.18
N LYS A 148 21.00 -23.20 -9.77
CA LYS A 148 22.04 -24.00 -10.44
C LYS A 148 21.55 -24.46 -11.79
N TYR A 149 22.45 -24.45 -12.77
CA TYR A 149 22.23 -25.01 -14.08
C TYR A 149 23.19 -26.18 -14.33
N LEU A 150 22.68 -27.34 -14.72
CA LEU A 150 23.49 -28.50 -15.07
C LEU A 150 23.79 -28.46 -16.58
N TYR A 151 25.06 -28.30 -16.95
CA TYR A 151 25.51 -28.23 -18.33
C TYR A 151 26.69 -29.18 -18.54
N GLU A 152 26.55 -30.16 -19.46
CA GLU A 152 27.58 -31.16 -19.78
C GLU A 152 28.17 -31.87 -18.56
N GLY A 153 27.31 -32.14 -17.55
CA GLY A 153 27.72 -32.85 -16.31
C GLY A 153 28.37 -31.95 -15.26
N LYS A 154 28.57 -30.66 -15.54
CA LYS A 154 29.04 -29.62 -14.59
C LYS A 154 27.88 -28.78 -14.08
N SER A 155 27.99 -28.26 -12.85
CA SER A 155 26.97 -27.41 -12.22
C SER A 155 27.47 -25.97 -12.17
N TYR A 156 26.67 -25.04 -12.73
CA TYR A 156 26.95 -23.60 -12.75
C TYR A 156 25.95 -22.86 -11.88
N ASN A 157 26.44 -22.04 -10.96
CA ASN A 157 25.58 -21.22 -10.10
C ASN A 157 25.09 -19.97 -10.85
N PHE A 158 23.85 -19.62 -10.62
CA PHE A 158 23.28 -18.35 -11.07
C PHE A 158 22.39 -17.74 -10.00
N GLU A 159 22.24 -16.42 -10.06
CA GLU A 159 21.35 -15.65 -9.21
C GLU A 159 20.19 -15.10 -10.04
N LEU A 160 18.97 -15.48 -9.69
CA LEU A 160 17.75 -14.96 -10.32
C LEU A 160 17.16 -13.84 -9.48
N GLN A 161 17.01 -12.65 -10.09
CA GLN A 161 16.34 -11.51 -9.49
C GLN A 161 15.04 -11.20 -10.23
N ILE A 162 14.01 -10.74 -9.52
CA ILE A 162 12.78 -10.21 -10.11
C ILE A 162 12.70 -8.75 -9.71
N LYS A 163 12.60 -7.85 -10.69
CA LYS A 163 12.56 -6.40 -10.45
C LYS A 163 11.55 -5.70 -11.34
N SER A 164 10.74 -4.84 -10.72
CA SER A 164 9.93 -3.85 -11.42
C SER A 164 10.76 -2.68 -11.94
N LEU A 165 10.20 -1.89 -12.86
CA LEU A 165 10.83 -0.68 -13.39
C LEU A 165 11.25 0.29 -12.28
N VAL A 166 10.41 0.45 -11.26
CA VAL A 166 10.72 1.32 -10.12
C VAL A 166 11.90 0.78 -9.32
N ASN A 167 11.93 -0.52 -9.04
CA ASN A 167 13.02 -1.14 -8.31
C ASN A 167 14.32 -1.20 -9.11
N LEU A 168 14.24 -1.27 -10.45
CA LEU A 168 15.39 -1.11 -11.34
C LEU A 168 15.98 0.29 -11.28
N PHE A 169 15.13 1.30 -11.51
CA PHE A 169 15.53 2.71 -11.46
C PHE A 169 16.14 3.04 -10.11
N TRP A 170 15.47 2.62 -9.03
CA TRP A 170 15.93 2.87 -7.67
C TRP A 170 17.29 2.22 -7.40
N GLY A 171 17.48 0.95 -7.76
CA GLY A 171 18.74 0.24 -7.55
C GLY A 171 19.93 0.91 -8.25
N GLU A 172 19.72 1.46 -9.46
CA GLU A 172 20.76 2.21 -10.19
C GLU A 172 21.09 3.55 -9.52
N ILE A 173 20.08 4.27 -9.03
CA ILE A 173 20.27 5.56 -8.36
C ILE A 173 20.92 5.38 -6.99
N ASP A 174 20.43 4.46 -6.18
CA ASP A 174 20.97 4.13 -4.86
C ASP A 174 22.47 3.78 -4.95
N HIS A 175 22.81 2.91 -5.91
CA HIS A 175 24.20 2.53 -6.17
C HIS A 175 25.09 3.72 -6.59
N LYS A 176 24.57 4.66 -7.37
CA LYS A 176 25.34 5.83 -7.82
C LYS A 176 25.46 6.91 -6.76
N ILE A 177 24.42 7.16 -5.99
CA ILE A 177 24.38 8.27 -5.03
C ILE A 177 25.00 7.86 -3.69
N LEU A 178 24.55 6.76 -3.09
CA LEU A 178 24.99 6.36 -1.77
C LEU A 178 26.34 5.62 -1.80
N TYR A 179 26.55 4.75 -2.81
CA TYR A 179 27.71 3.89 -2.86
C TYR A 179 29.03 4.60 -3.26
N LYS A 180 28.96 5.62 -4.14
CA LYS A 180 30.15 6.34 -4.61
C LYS A 180 30.59 7.53 -3.75
N ASN A 181 29.77 7.98 -2.79
CA ASN A 181 30.01 9.19 -2.01
C ASN A 181 30.39 8.93 -0.54
N PHE A 182 31.05 7.83 -0.23
CA PHE A 182 31.42 7.39 1.14
C PHE A 182 32.37 8.33 1.92
N ASN A 183 32.63 9.55 1.46
CA ASN A 183 33.67 10.40 2.05
C ASN A 183 33.18 11.49 3.01
N TYR A 184 31.89 11.57 3.38
CA TYR A 184 31.38 12.63 4.26
C TYR A 184 30.37 12.10 5.29
N SER A 185 30.87 11.74 6.44
CA SER A 185 30.12 11.16 7.59
C SER A 185 29.02 12.04 8.22
N GLY A 186 28.83 13.28 7.77
CA GLY A 186 27.80 14.18 8.32
C GLY A 186 26.54 14.33 7.45
N THR A 187 26.60 13.91 6.19
CA THR A 187 25.51 14.06 5.23
C THR A 187 24.77 12.75 4.92
N GLU A 188 25.28 11.61 5.37
CA GLU A 188 24.72 10.28 5.07
C GLU A 188 23.28 10.12 5.58
N MET A 189 23.02 10.55 6.81
CA MET A 189 21.66 10.43 7.40
C MET A 189 20.66 11.31 6.67
N PHE A 190 21.05 12.53 6.31
CA PHE A 190 20.21 13.46 5.54
C PHE A 190 19.95 12.94 4.11
N LEU A 191 20.98 12.44 3.43
CA LEU A 191 20.82 11.84 2.09
C LEU A 191 19.95 10.58 2.16
N SER A 192 20.12 9.74 3.17
CA SER A 192 19.31 8.55 3.37
C SER A 192 17.83 8.88 3.61
N GLU A 193 17.52 9.93 4.40
CA GLU A 193 16.14 10.39 4.61
C GLU A 193 15.51 10.92 3.33
N ILE A 194 16.23 11.73 2.53
CA ILE A 194 15.74 12.20 1.24
C ILE A 194 15.52 11.02 0.30
N MET A 195 16.45 10.09 0.23
CA MET A 195 16.37 8.91 -0.62
C MET A 195 15.17 8.04 -0.22
N SER A 196 14.92 7.84 1.07
CA SER A 196 13.73 7.12 1.56
C SER A 196 12.43 7.80 1.12
N SER A 197 12.35 9.13 1.26
CA SER A 197 11.18 9.90 0.80
C SER A 197 10.95 9.80 -0.70
N ILE A 198 12.01 9.87 -1.50
CA ILE A 198 11.91 9.70 -2.96
C ILE A 198 11.39 8.30 -3.31
N LYS A 199 11.87 7.26 -2.61
CA LYS A 199 11.40 5.90 -2.82
C LYS A 199 9.91 5.75 -2.53
N GLU A 200 9.44 6.26 -1.39
CA GLU A 200 8.02 6.21 -1.04
C GLU A 200 7.14 6.89 -2.10
N ASN A 201 7.62 8.01 -2.66
CA ASN A 201 6.94 8.68 -3.76
C ASN A 201 6.92 7.83 -5.05
N LEU A 202 8.03 7.15 -5.37
CA LEU A 202 8.09 6.25 -6.54
C LEU A 202 7.16 5.04 -6.36
N GLU A 203 7.10 4.44 -5.18
CA GLU A 203 6.17 3.35 -4.87
C GLU A 203 4.70 3.80 -4.96
N MET A 204 4.41 5.05 -4.59
CA MET A 204 3.08 5.62 -4.74
C MET A 204 2.72 5.79 -6.23
N ILE A 205 3.64 6.35 -7.03
CA ILE A 205 3.46 6.52 -8.47
C ILE A 205 3.28 5.17 -9.17
N ASP A 206 4.05 4.15 -8.80
CA ASP A 206 3.93 2.79 -9.35
C ASP A 206 2.52 2.22 -9.11
N ARG A 207 2.01 2.35 -7.90
CA ARG A 207 0.64 1.92 -7.57
C ARG A 207 -0.42 2.66 -8.38
N GLU A 208 -0.26 3.98 -8.55
CA GLU A 208 -1.17 4.80 -9.35
C GLU A 208 -1.16 4.37 -10.82
N LEU A 209 0.03 4.16 -11.39
CA LEU A 209 0.17 3.70 -12.78
C LEU A 209 -0.39 2.28 -12.97
N MET A 210 -0.17 1.37 -12.01
CA MET A 210 -0.76 0.02 -12.04
C MET A 210 -2.29 0.09 -12.03
N MET A 211 -2.88 0.98 -11.22
CA MET A 211 -4.34 1.18 -11.19
C MET A 211 -4.87 1.68 -12.53
N LEU A 212 -4.21 2.68 -13.13
CA LEU A 212 -4.56 3.20 -14.47
C LEU A 212 -4.44 2.11 -15.53
N TYR A 213 -3.37 1.33 -15.50
CA TYR A 213 -3.14 0.23 -16.43
C TYR A 213 -4.23 -0.84 -16.34
N ASN A 214 -4.57 -1.27 -15.14
CA ASN A 214 -5.65 -2.24 -14.92
C ASN A 214 -7.00 -1.71 -15.43
N HIS A 215 -7.29 -0.43 -15.17
CA HIS A 215 -8.52 0.20 -15.63
C HIS A 215 -8.62 0.28 -17.17
N LEU A 216 -7.52 0.55 -17.87
CA LEU A 216 -7.49 0.63 -19.32
C LEU A 216 -7.61 -0.74 -20.01
N ASN A 217 -7.16 -1.79 -19.36
CA ASN A 217 -7.12 -3.14 -19.92
C ASN A 217 -8.27 -4.05 -19.48
N GLU A 218 -9.04 -3.67 -18.45
CA GLU A 218 -10.25 -4.41 -18.08
C GLU A 218 -11.44 -3.94 -18.95
N PRO A 219 -12.21 -4.87 -19.54
CA PRO A 219 -13.46 -4.50 -20.22
C PRO A 219 -14.41 -3.88 -19.19
N SER A 220 -14.97 -2.75 -19.52
CA SER A 220 -15.71 -1.71 -18.79
C SER A 220 -16.80 -2.14 -17.78
N ASN A 221 -16.82 -3.34 -17.26
CA ASN A 221 -17.89 -3.83 -16.39
C ASN A 221 -17.51 -4.27 -14.98
N ASN A 222 -16.23 -4.34 -14.62
CA ASN A 222 -15.82 -4.77 -13.28
C ASN A 222 -14.50 -4.11 -12.84
N VAL A 223 -14.51 -2.81 -12.58
CA VAL A 223 -13.55 -2.28 -11.61
C VAL A 223 -13.95 -2.91 -10.28
N SER A 224 -13.18 -3.91 -9.84
CA SER A 224 -13.58 -4.69 -8.68
C SER A 224 -13.65 -3.78 -7.45
N GLU A 225 -14.63 -4.00 -6.56
CA GLU A 225 -14.74 -3.31 -5.26
C GLU A 225 -13.40 -3.27 -4.51
N ASN A 226 -12.52 -4.25 -4.77
CA ASN A 226 -11.18 -4.32 -4.20
C ASN A 226 -10.25 -3.19 -4.69
N VAL A 227 -10.26 -2.86 -6.00
CA VAL A 227 -9.43 -1.78 -6.54
C VAL A 227 -9.90 -0.44 -5.99
N MET A 228 -11.21 -0.21 -5.92
CA MET A 228 -11.79 1.00 -5.34
C MET A 228 -11.44 1.17 -3.86
N LYS A 229 -11.44 0.07 -3.12
CA LYS A 229 -11.02 0.04 -1.72
C LYS A 229 -9.52 0.32 -1.57
N GLU A 230 -8.68 -0.21 -2.44
CA GLU A 230 -7.23 0.05 -2.45
C GLU A 230 -6.92 1.51 -2.78
N ILE A 231 -7.63 2.12 -3.75
CA ILE A 231 -7.54 3.55 -4.08
C ILE A 231 -7.85 4.40 -2.84
N ARG A 232 -8.99 4.16 -2.20
CA ARG A 232 -9.39 4.91 -1.00
C ARG A 232 -8.36 4.75 0.13
N THR A 233 -7.86 3.53 0.32
CA THR A 233 -6.85 3.24 1.34
C THR A 233 -5.52 3.97 1.09
N SER A 234 -5.06 4.01 -0.17
CA SER A 234 -3.83 4.72 -0.55
C SER A 234 -3.95 6.23 -0.34
N LEU A 235 -5.07 6.82 -0.78
CA LEU A 235 -5.33 8.25 -0.55
C LEU A 235 -5.44 8.59 0.93
N SER A 236 -6.11 7.73 1.72
CA SER A 236 -6.22 7.92 3.17
C SER A 236 -4.87 7.87 3.86
N LYS A 237 -3.99 6.96 3.42
CA LYS A 237 -2.63 6.87 3.93
C LYS A 237 -1.83 8.14 3.57
N GLY A 238 -1.83 8.56 2.30
CA GLY A 238 -1.15 9.77 1.87
C GLY A 238 -1.61 11.03 2.64
N LEU A 239 -2.92 11.17 2.83
CA LEU A 239 -3.50 12.25 3.62
C LEU A 239 -3.03 12.21 5.08
N ASN A 240 -3.06 11.02 5.71
CA ASN A 240 -2.58 10.83 7.07
C ASN A 240 -1.10 11.22 7.20
N ASP A 241 -0.26 10.78 6.27
CA ASP A 241 1.18 11.00 6.34
C ASP A 241 1.54 12.50 6.20
N ILE A 242 0.87 13.24 5.31
CA ILE A 242 1.02 14.69 5.17
C ILE A 242 0.69 15.41 6.49
N TYR A 243 -0.47 15.13 7.07
CA TYR A 243 -0.89 15.82 8.29
C TYR A 243 -0.15 15.35 9.54
N TYR A 244 0.26 14.08 9.59
CA TYR A 244 1.14 13.56 10.62
C TYR A 244 2.46 14.36 10.67
N GLN A 245 3.10 14.59 9.53
CA GLN A 245 4.33 15.38 9.45
C GLN A 245 4.10 16.84 9.84
N LYS A 246 3.02 17.46 9.36
CA LYS A 246 2.69 18.86 9.69
C LYS A 246 2.44 19.06 11.18
N VAL A 247 1.70 18.15 11.81
CA VAL A 247 1.41 18.21 13.26
C VAL A 247 2.68 17.97 14.06
N ARG A 248 3.50 16.96 13.66
CA ARG A 248 4.79 16.70 14.31
C ARG A 248 5.72 17.91 14.24
N ASN A 249 5.80 18.56 13.09
CA ASN A 249 6.66 19.74 12.91
C ASN A 249 6.17 20.94 13.74
N GLU A 250 4.86 21.13 13.90
CA GLU A 250 4.29 22.26 14.63
C GLU A 250 4.27 22.05 16.14
N PHE A 251 4.01 20.83 16.63
CA PHE A 251 3.82 20.54 18.04
C PHE A 251 4.95 19.67 18.65
N GLY A 252 5.85 19.12 17.85
CA GLY A 252 6.98 18.30 18.33
C GLY A 252 6.63 16.85 18.69
N PHE A 253 5.36 16.43 18.55
CA PHE A 253 4.93 15.05 18.78
C PHE A 253 3.93 14.60 17.73
N PRO A 254 3.90 13.29 17.41
CA PRO A 254 2.97 12.74 16.43
C PRO A 254 1.57 12.54 17.00
N VAL A 255 0.55 12.67 16.16
CA VAL A 255 -0.85 12.31 16.45
C VAL A 255 -1.37 11.40 15.35
N ASP A 256 -2.10 10.35 15.70
CA ASP A 256 -2.70 9.42 14.74
C ASP A 256 -4.02 9.97 14.18
N PHE A 257 -4.05 10.21 12.88
CA PHE A 257 -5.21 10.74 12.16
C PHE A 257 -5.85 9.72 11.20
N LYS A 258 -5.52 8.44 11.29
CA LYS A 258 -6.05 7.41 10.38
C LYS A 258 -7.57 7.40 10.31
N LEU A 259 -8.25 7.52 11.46
CA LEU A 259 -9.71 7.56 11.50
C LEU A 259 -10.26 8.76 10.73
N THR A 260 -9.69 9.94 10.97
CA THR A 260 -10.08 11.19 10.30
C THR A 260 -9.85 11.10 8.78
N SER A 261 -8.66 10.68 8.37
CA SER A 261 -8.29 10.54 6.95
C SER A 261 -9.17 9.54 6.22
N ASN A 262 -9.40 8.36 6.81
CA ASN A 262 -10.29 7.35 6.24
C ASN A 262 -11.72 7.87 6.08
N THR A 263 -12.24 8.57 7.08
CA THR A 263 -13.60 9.10 7.05
C THR A 263 -13.76 10.15 5.98
N ILE A 264 -12.80 11.09 5.86
CA ILE A 264 -12.84 12.13 4.84
C ILE A 264 -12.78 11.53 3.43
N ILE A 265 -11.83 10.63 3.18
CA ILE A 265 -11.71 9.99 1.86
C ILE A 265 -12.97 9.18 1.53
N ASN A 266 -13.49 8.38 2.46
CA ASN A 266 -14.75 7.67 2.24
C ASN A 266 -15.90 8.63 1.94
N TYR A 267 -16.05 9.73 2.68
CA TYR A 267 -17.06 10.74 2.42
C TYR A 267 -16.95 11.34 1.02
N LEU A 268 -15.75 11.67 0.55
CA LEU A 268 -15.55 12.25 -0.78
C LEU A 268 -15.97 11.29 -1.90
N PHE A 269 -15.63 9.99 -1.78
CA PHE A 269 -15.95 9.00 -2.79
C PHE A 269 -17.38 8.46 -2.72
N MET A 270 -18.03 8.46 -1.56
CA MET A 270 -19.41 7.98 -1.45
C MET A 270 -20.45 8.89 -2.12
N LYS A 271 -20.08 10.10 -2.50
CA LYS A 271 -20.93 11.01 -3.28
C LYS A 271 -21.07 10.61 -4.75
N ILE A 272 -20.21 9.70 -5.23
CA ILE A 272 -20.03 9.38 -6.64
C ILE A 272 -20.34 7.90 -6.85
N PRO A 273 -21.14 7.53 -7.85
CA PRO A 273 -21.38 6.13 -8.20
C PRO A 273 -20.07 5.41 -8.54
N GLU A 274 -19.84 4.22 -7.98
CA GLU A 274 -18.57 3.47 -8.11
C GLU A 274 -18.19 3.07 -9.55
N LYS A 275 -19.15 3.13 -10.48
CA LYS A 275 -18.95 2.75 -11.89
C LYS A 275 -18.90 3.95 -12.84
N ASP A 276 -18.75 5.16 -12.32
CA ASP A 276 -18.79 6.36 -13.12
C ASP A 276 -17.35 6.84 -13.42
N GLU A 277 -17.14 7.38 -14.62
CA GLU A 277 -15.93 8.12 -15.00
C GLU A 277 -15.62 9.26 -13.99
N ALA A 278 -16.65 9.82 -13.36
CA ALA A 278 -16.56 10.76 -12.28
C ALA A 278 -15.72 10.27 -11.09
N TYR A 279 -15.69 8.96 -10.84
CA TYR A 279 -14.88 8.38 -9.74
C TYR A 279 -13.38 8.55 -9.98
N ILE A 280 -12.93 8.34 -11.21
CA ILE A 280 -11.53 8.51 -11.60
C ILE A 280 -11.15 9.99 -11.58
N ASN A 281 -12.03 10.84 -12.08
CA ASN A 281 -11.81 12.29 -12.06
C ASN A 281 -11.67 12.80 -10.61
N GLU A 282 -12.46 12.27 -9.69
CA GLU A 282 -12.35 12.61 -8.27
C GLU A 282 -11.04 12.10 -7.65
N PHE A 283 -10.62 10.89 -7.99
CA PHE A 283 -9.32 10.37 -7.57
C PHE A 283 -8.18 11.28 -8.01
N ILE A 284 -8.14 11.66 -9.29
CA ILE A 284 -7.12 12.57 -9.83
C ILE A 284 -7.19 13.93 -9.15
N ARG A 285 -8.39 14.45 -8.90
CA ARG A 285 -8.61 15.72 -8.20
C ARG A 285 -8.04 15.69 -6.78
N ILE A 286 -8.36 14.66 -6.00
CA ILE A 286 -7.87 14.50 -4.63
C ILE A 286 -6.35 14.35 -4.64
N LEU A 287 -5.79 13.54 -5.54
CA LEU A 287 -4.36 13.34 -5.65
C LEU A 287 -3.59 14.64 -5.92
N ASN A 288 -4.07 15.44 -6.88
CA ASN A 288 -3.47 16.74 -7.17
C ASN A 288 -3.60 17.70 -5.96
N ARG A 289 -4.69 17.60 -5.22
CA ARG A 289 -4.89 18.40 -4.01
C ARG A 289 -3.94 17.97 -2.88
N LEU A 290 -3.71 16.66 -2.70
CA LEU A 290 -2.73 16.14 -1.74
C LEU A 290 -1.31 16.65 -2.03
N LYS A 291 -0.88 16.63 -3.29
CA LYS A 291 0.42 17.20 -3.70
C LYS A 291 0.55 18.68 -3.35
N PHE A 292 -0.52 19.46 -3.58
CA PHE A 292 -0.55 20.87 -3.19
C PHE A 292 -0.49 21.03 -1.66
N LEU A 293 -1.23 20.21 -0.92
CA LEU A 293 -1.27 20.25 0.53
C LEU A 293 0.06 19.89 1.18
N ASP A 294 0.82 18.99 0.59
CA ASP A 294 2.14 18.62 1.09
C ASP A 294 3.08 19.85 1.18
N SER A 295 3.10 20.67 0.13
CA SER A 295 3.94 21.87 0.05
C SER A 295 3.36 23.10 0.79
N LYS A 296 2.04 23.12 1.10
CA LYS A 296 1.36 24.27 1.71
C LYS A 296 1.65 24.36 3.20
N TYR A 297 2.12 25.53 3.67
CA TYR A 297 2.14 25.80 5.12
C TYR A 297 0.72 25.92 5.67
N ILE A 298 0.44 25.23 6.76
CA ILE A 298 -0.85 25.27 7.46
C ILE A 298 -0.60 25.71 8.90
N ASP A 299 -1.14 26.87 9.26
CA ASP A 299 -1.13 27.33 10.65
C ASP A 299 -2.22 26.59 11.44
N LEU A 300 -1.80 25.55 12.16
CA LEU A 300 -2.69 24.71 12.97
C LEU A 300 -3.20 25.43 14.25
N LYS A 301 -2.61 26.56 14.61
CA LYS A 301 -3.02 27.36 15.79
C LYS A 301 -4.11 28.37 15.48
N LYS A 302 -4.31 28.72 14.20
CA LYS A 302 -5.33 29.68 13.78
C LYS A 302 -6.73 29.04 13.98
N GLN A 303 -7.68 29.80 14.49
CA GLN A 303 -9.09 29.37 14.56
C GLN A 303 -9.70 29.21 13.16
N ILE A 304 -10.61 28.28 13.03
CA ILE A 304 -11.43 28.09 11.83
C ILE A 304 -12.59 29.05 11.92
N GLU A 305 -12.81 29.86 10.87
CA GLU A 305 -14.02 30.65 10.72
C GLU A 305 -15.18 29.70 10.38
N PHE A 306 -16.08 29.52 11.34
CA PHE A 306 -17.25 28.68 11.18
C PHE A 306 -18.48 29.60 11.06
N PRO A 307 -19.38 29.41 10.07
CA PRO A 307 -20.58 30.25 9.94
C PRO A 307 -21.49 30.01 11.15
N VAL A 308 -21.79 31.07 11.87
CA VAL A 308 -22.51 31.04 13.15
C VAL A 308 -24.01 30.78 12.99
N ASP A 309 -24.60 30.98 11.82
CA ASP A 309 -26.05 30.95 11.58
C ASP A 309 -26.47 29.88 10.57
N LEU A 310 -26.07 28.61 10.82
CA LEU A 310 -26.59 27.49 10.03
C LEU A 310 -28.05 27.19 10.45
N LYS A 311 -29.01 27.77 9.74
CA LYS A 311 -30.44 27.52 9.98
C LYS A 311 -30.89 26.26 9.23
N PHE A 312 -30.88 25.13 9.90
CA PHE A 312 -31.41 23.89 9.36
C PHE A 312 -32.85 23.62 9.84
N GLN A 313 -33.73 23.24 8.91
CA GLN A 313 -35.09 22.82 9.24
C GLN A 313 -35.14 21.40 9.85
N ASP A 314 -34.17 20.57 9.52
CA ASP A 314 -34.11 19.20 9.97
C ASP A 314 -33.54 19.11 11.41
N PRO A 315 -34.22 18.45 12.36
CA PRO A 315 -33.79 18.41 13.75
C PRO A 315 -32.45 17.72 13.96
N PHE A 316 -32.15 16.65 13.22
CA PHE A 316 -30.88 15.91 13.31
C PHE A 316 -29.72 16.79 12.85
N ILE A 317 -29.86 17.38 11.66
CA ILE A 317 -28.85 18.26 11.07
C ILE A 317 -28.63 19.47 11.96
N SER A 318 -29.70 20.10 12.45
CA SER A 318 -29.63 21.29 13.33
C SER A 318 -28.91 20.96 14.65
N SER A 319 -29.25 19.82 15.27
CA SER A 319 -28.66 19.40 16.54
C SER A 319 -27.15 19.16 16.42
N ILE A 320 -26.72 18.38 15.40
CA ILE A 320 -25.30 18.09 15.19
C ILE A 320 -24.54 19.34 14.70
N GLY A 321 -25.13 20.12 13.79
CA GLY A 321 -24.50 21.33 13.27
C GLY A 321 -24.24 22.38 14.35
N ASN A 322 -25.20 22.61 15.27
CA ASN A 322 -25.01 23.51 16.40
C ASN A 322 -23.90 23.04 17.32
N LYS A 323 -23.86 21.72 17.62
CA LYS A 323 -22.81 21.17 18.46
C LYS A 323 -21.43 21.28 17.81
N LEU A 324 -21.33 21.05 16.51
CA LEU A 324 -20.08 21.22 15.78
C LEU A 324 -19.59 22.68 15.80
N SER A 325 -20.50 23.65 15.69
CA SER A 325 -20.14 25.09 15.78
C SER A 325 -19.54 25.45 17.14
N GLU A 326 -19.99 24.79 18.22
CA GLU A 326 -19.46 25.02 19.56
C GLU A 326 -18.04 24.41 19.74
N ILE A 327 -17.80 23.23 19.14
CA ILE A 327 -16.59 22.42 19.46
C ILE A 327 -15.47 22.55 18.44
N ILE A 328 -15.72 23.05 17.24
CA ILE A 328 -14.76 23.04 16.12
C ILE A 328 -13.41 23.71 16.45
N ASN A 329 -13.41 24.72 17.31
CA ASN A 329 -12.20 25.42 17.75
C ASN A 329 -11.78 25.03 19.18
N ILE A 330 -12.41 24.02 19.78
CA ILE A 330 -12.12 23.52 21.13
C ILE A 330 -11.54 22.10 21.03
N ASP A 331 -12.16 21.24 20.24
CA ASP A 331 -11.71 19.87 20.02
C ASP A 331 -10.73 19.80 18.83
N PHE A 332 -9.50 19.39 19.09
CA PHE A 332 -8.46 19.34 18.08
C PHE A 332 -8.75 18.37 16.94
N SER A 333 -9.42 17.25 17.22
CA SER A 333 -9.77 16.25 16.20
C SER A 333 -10.80 16.82 15.22
N TRP A 334 -11.81 17.55 15.71
CA TRP A 334 -12.78 18.23 14.87
C TRP A 334 -12.19 19.42 14.13
N ASN A 335 -11.31 20.20 14.78
CA ASN A 335 -10.60 21.28 14.13
C ASN A 335 -9.79 20.78 12.95
N LEU A 336 -9.00 19.72 13.15
CA LEU A 336 -8.20 19.14 12.09
C LEU A 336 -9.07 18.51 10.99
N PHE A 337 -10.15 17.81 11.35
CA PHE A 337 -11.09 17.24 10.38
C PHE A 337 -11.62 18.30 9.42
N PHE A 338 -12.10 19.44 9.94
CA PHE A 338 -12.65 20.49 9.10
C PHE A 338 -11.58 21.24 8.31
N ARG A 339 -10.37 21.42 8.84
CA ARG A 339 -9.24 21.96 8.05
C ARG A 339 -8.94 21.12 6.85
N ILE A 340 -8.82 19.81 7.06
CA ILE A 340 -8.58 18.85 5.98
C ILE A 340 -9.73 18.89 4.97
N LEU A 341 -10.96 18.86 5.45
CA LEU A 341 -12.14 18.84 4.59
C LEU A 341 -12.23 20.11 3.74
N PHE A 342 -12.01 21.29 4.33
CA PHE A 342 -12.02 22.57 3.59
C PHE A 342 -10.84 22.70 2.62
N ASP A 343 -9.73 22.03 2.89
CA ASP A 343 -8.60 21.99 1.98
C ASP A 343 -8.83 21.01 0.79
N LEU A 344 -9.65 19.99 0.97
CA LEU A 344 -9.93 18.98 -0.07
C LEU A 344 -11.17 19.28 -0.90
N GLU A 345 -12.21 19.88 -0.31
CA GLU A 345 -13.44 20.24 -1.01
C GLU A 345 -13.40 21.67 -1.57
N GLU A 346 -14.16 21.87 -2.65
CA GLU A 346 -14.39 23.18 -3.25
C GLU A 346 -15.76 23.72 -2.81
N GLY A 347 -15.82 25.02 -2.51
CA GLY A 347 -17.04 25.70 -2.10
C GLY A 347 -16.86 26.54 -0.85
N SER A 348 -17.95 27.18 -0.39
CA SER A 348 -17.94 27.89 0.89
C SER A 348 -17.95 26.89 2.07
N SER A 349 -17.38 27.32 3.20
CA SER A 349 -17.41 26.51 4.44
C SER A 349 -18.82 26.07 4.82
N GLU A 350 -19.80 26.94 4.61
CA GLU A 350 -21.22 26.67 4.85
C GLU A 350 -21.77 25.54 3.97
N GLN A 351 -21.44 25.56 2.67
CA GLN A 351 -21.86 24.50 1.75
C GLN A 351 -21.22 23.17 2.10
N ILE A 352 -19.92 23.15 2.40
CA ILE A 352 -19.18 21.94 2.74
C ILE A 352 -19.75 21.29 4.03
N ILE A 353 -20.02 22.12 5.06
CA ILE A 353 -20.60 21.64 6.32
C ILE A 353 -22.01 21.11 6.08
N THR A 354 -22.83 21.83 5.34
CA THR A 354 -24.21 21.42 5.02
C THR A 354 -24.19 20.08 4.28
N ASN A 355 -23.35 19.92 3.28
CA ASN A 355 -23.21 18.67 2.52
C ASN A 355 -22.79 17.50 3.41
N LEU A 356 -21.84 17.72 4.32
CA LEU A 356 -21.40 16.70 5.27
C LEU A 356 -22.55 16.29 6.22
N LEU A 357 -23.30 17.24 6.76
CA LEU A 357 -24.41 16.96 7.67
C LEU A 357 -25.56 16.22 6.97
N VAL A 358 -25.91 16.61 5.75
CA VAL A 358 -26.89 15.90 4.92
C VAL A 358 -26.41 14.47 4.61
N PHE A 359 -25.13 14.31 4.26
CA PHE A 359 -24.55 13.01 4.04
C PHE A 359 -24.63 12.12 5.27
N LEU A 360 -24.25 12.60 6.46
CA LEU A 360 -24.34 11.85 7.70
C LEU A 360 -25.78 11.42 8.02
N LYS A 361 -26.74 12.35 7.86
CA LYS A 361 -28.16 12.02 8.03
C LYS A 361 -28.59 10.89 7.11
N ASN A 362 -28.26 10.99 5.82
CA ASN A 362 -28.67 9.98 4.85
C ASN A 362 -28.04 8.61 5.15
N ARG A 363 -26.76 8.57 5.52
CA ARG A 363 -26.06 7.33 5.90
C ARG A 363 -26.69 6.65 7.11
N TYR A 364 -26.98 7.40 8.17
CA TYR A 364 -27.63 6.84 9.35
C TYR A 364 -29.04 6.38 9.03
N SER A 365 -29.82 7.18 8.28
CA SER A 365 -31.15 6.78 7.87
C SER A 365 -31.14 5.52 7.00
N GLU A 366 -30.18 5.38 6.10
CA GLU A 366 -30.00 4.20 5.24
C GLU A 366 -29.72 2.94 6.07
N VAL A 367 -28.74 2.96 6.98
CA VAL A 367 -28.40 1.78 7.79
C VAL A 367 -29.55 1.37 8.73
N ILE A 368 -30.34 2.32 9.22
CA ILE A 368 -31.56 2.07 9.97
C ILE A 368 -32.61 1.41 9.07
N ASN A 369 -32.82 1.91 7.87
CA ASN A 369 -33.78 1.36 6.93
C ASN A 369 -33.39 -0.05 6.44
N VAL A 370 -32.09 -0.29 6.22
CA VAL A 370 -31.57 -1.65 5.91
C VAL A 370 -31.86 -2.63 7.04
N ALA A 371 -31.82 -2.17 8.31
CA ALA A 371 -32.17 -3.03 9.45
C ALA A 371 -33.63 -3.50 9.43
N PHE A 372 -34.52 -2.81 8.71
CA PHE A 372 -35.93 -3.17 8.54
C PHE A 372 -36.18 -4.20 7.43
N SER A 373 -35.22 -4.48 6.55
CA SER A 373 -35.42 -5.20 5.30
C SER A 373 -36.03 -6.61 5.43
N ASN A 374 -35.81 -7.27 6.57
CA ASN A 374 -36.28 -8.62 6.84
C ASN A 374 -37.52 -8.69 7.76
N PHE A 375 -38.18 -7.55 8.00
CA PHE A 375 -39.30 -7.47 8.94
C PHE A 375 -40.50 -6.79 8.30
N GLU A 376 -41.71 -7.34 8.58
CA GLU A 376 -42.99 -6.82 8.08
C GLU A 376 -43.48 -5.64 8.99
N LEU A 377 -42.76 -4.51 8.93
CA LEU A 377 -43.14 -3.27 9.56
C LEU A 377 -43.90 -2.37 8.61
N THR A 378 -44.94 -1.69 9.06
CA THR A 378 -45.63 -0.66 8.28
C THR A 378 -44.71 0.53 8.03
N ASP A 379 -44.91 1.26 6.95
CA ASP A 379 -44.08 2.45 6.63
C ASP A 379 -44.16 3.52 7.72
N LYS A 380 -45.31 3.63 8.40
CA LYS A 380 -45.49 4.51 9.55
C LYS A 380 -44.55 4.10 10.69
N ASN A 381 -44.50 2.80 11.03
CA ASN A 381 -43.67 2.28 12.12
C ASN A 381 -42.19 2.44 11.78
N LYS A 382 -41.79 2.14 10.54
CA LYS A 382 -40.42 2.35 10.06
C LYS A 382 -40.00 3.82 10.20
N PHE A 383 -40.89 4.74 9.81
CA PHE A 383 -40.62 6.17 9.94
C PHE A 383 -40.46 6.61 11.39
N GLU A 384 -41.32 6.15 12.28
CA GLU A 384 -41.29 6.48 13.71
C GLU A 384 -40.02 5.95 14.40
N ILE A 385 -39.63 4.69 14.11
CA ILE A 385 -38.43 4.08 14.65
C ILE A 385 -37.17 4.81 14.09
N ASN A 386 -37.14 5.08 12.79
CA ASN A 386 -36.03 5.82 12.18
C ASN A 386 -35.87 7.19 12.83
N LYS A 387 -36.95 7.99 12.89
CA LYS A 387 -36.92 9.34 13.51
C LYS A 387 -36.46 9.30 14.97
N TYR A 388 -36.93 8.34 15.75
CA TYR A 388 -36.56 8.17 17.15
C TYR A 388 -35.04 7.82 17.28
N THR A 389 -34.59 6.86 16.50
CA THR A 389 -33.17 6.44 16.49
C THR A 389 -32.24 7.58 16.07
N MET A 390 -32.63 8.35 15.05
CA MET A 390 -31.89 9.54 14.63
C MET A 390 -31.78 10.59 15.77
N GLY A 391 -32.84 10.75 16.58
CA GLY A 391 -32.79 11.58 17.78
C GLY A 391 -31.76 11.08 18.79
N LEU A 392 -31.77 9.79 19.12
CA LEU A 392 -30.80 9.19 20.06
C LEU A 392 -29.34 9.34 19.58
N ILE A 393 -29.10 9.22 18.27
CA ILE A 393 -27.78 9.45 17.68
C ILE A 393 -27.33 10.91 17.88
N ALA A 394 -28.23 11.86 17.64
CA ALA A 394 -27.93 13.27 17.85
C ALA A 394 -27.68 13.60 19.33
N ASP A 395 -28.48 13.06 20.24
CA ASP A 395 -28.32 13.23 21.70
C ASP A 395 -26.97 12.68 22.16
N ARG A 396 -26.60 11.48 21.69
CA ARG A 396 -25.30 10.88 21.97
C ARG A 396 -24.14 11.72 21.44
N PHE A 397 -24.27 12.26 20.23
CA PHE A 397 -23.26 13.17 19.70
C PHE A 397 -23.10 14.40 20.57
N ASN A 398 -24.21 15.02 20.98
CA ASN A 398 -24.19 16.19 21.86
C ASN A 398 -23.51 15.91 23.21
N ALA A 399 -23.70 14.69 23.74
CA ALA A 399 -23.09 14.28 24.99
C ALA A 399 -21.58 13.97 24.88
N THR A 400 -21.16 13.30 23.83
CA THR A 400 -19.78 12.79 23.68
C THR A 400 -18.89 13.63 22.79
N SER A 401 -19.47 14.36 21.85
CA SER A 401 -18.80 15.14 20.80
C SER A 401 -17.74 14.36 20.01
N SER A 402 -17.83 13.01 20.01
CA SER A 402 -16.78 12.14 19.48
C SER A 402 -16.77 12.08 17.96
N ILE A 403 -15.61 12.28 17.34
CA ILE A 403 -15.40 12.10 15.90
C ILE A 403 -15.67 10.64 15.44
N LYS A 404 -15.68 9.67 16.37
CA LYS A 404 -16.02 8.27 16.06
C LYS A 404 -17.45 8.10 15.54
N LEU A 405 -18.36 9.07 15.81
CA LEU A 405 -19.73 9.06 15.29
C LEU A 405 -19.77 8.94 13.76
N ILE A 406 -18.83 9.57 13.05
CA ILE A 406 -18.82 9.55 11.58
C ILE A 406 -18.12 8.30 11.00
N SER A 407 -17.72 7.34 11.82
CA SER A 407 -17.04 6.12 11.39
C SER A 407 -18.00 5.02 10.94
N ASP A 408 -17.55 4.18 9.99
CA ASP A 408 -18.30 2.98 9.56
C ASP A 408 -18.62 2.04 10.73
N LYS A 409 -17.77 2.00 11.76
CA LYS A 409 -18.02 1.23 12.97
C LYS A 409 -19.27 1.71 13.71
N SER A 410 -19.47 3.02 13.84
CA SER A 410 -20.65 3.60 14.50
C SER A 410 -21.94 3.31 13.69
N LEU A 411 -21.85 3.40 12.37
CA LEU A 411 -22.95 3.03 11.47
C LEU A 411 -23.34 1.56 11.62
N ALA A 412 -22.36 0.65 11.60
CA ALA A 412 -22.59 -0.78 11.78
C ALA A 412 -23.17 -1.11 13.18
N GLN A 413 -22.71 -0.44 14.23
CA GLN A 413 -23.28 -0.57 15.58
C GLN A 413 -24.74 -0.13 15.61
N THR A 414 -25.07 1.00 14.98
CA THR A 414 -26.46 1.48 14.88
C THR A 414 -27.36 0.48 14.17
N HIS A 415 -26.90 -0.05 13.01
CA HIS A 415 -27.61 -1.10 12.30
C HIS A 415 -27.93 -2.31 13.20
N ASN A 416 -26.88 -2.83 13.87
CA ASN A 416 -27.02 -4.01 14.73
C ASN A 416 -27.94 -3.76 15.93
N ILE A 417 -27.89 -2.57 16.53
CA ILE A 417 -28.78 -2.21 17.63
C ILE A 417 -30.24 -2.24 17.18
N VAL A 418 -30.53 -1.55 16.05
CA VAL A 418 -31.90 -1.49 15.54
C VAL A 418 -32.39 -2.88 15.16
N LYS A 419 -31.62 -3.64 14.40
CA LYS A 419 -31.95 -5.00 13.99
C LYS A 419 -32.23 -5.93 15.17
N ASN A 420 -31.33 -5.95 16.16
CA ASN A 420 -31.48 -6.81 17.34
C ASN A 420 -32.65 -6.39 18.22
N SER A 421 -32.96 -5.10 18.33
CA SER A 421 -34.11 -4.62 19.07
C SER A 421 -35.44 -5.04 18.43
N ILE A 422 -35.49 -5.06 17.09
CA ILE A 422 -36.66 -5.57 16.37
C ILE A 422 -36.82 -7.08 16.56
N ILE A 423 -35.71 -7.84 16.50
CA ILE A 423 -35.71 -9.29 16.70
C ILE A 423 -36.25 -9.63 18.13
N GLU A 424 -35.81 -8.90 19.14
CA GLU A 424 -36.22 -9.12 20.53
C GLU A 424 -37.69 -8.77 20.76
N ALA A 425 -38.25 -7.82 20.01
CA ALA A 425 -39.65 -7.41 20.10
C ALA A 425 -40.58 -8.14 19.09
N VAL A 426 -40.11 -9.14 18.36
CA VAL A 426 -40.86 -9.84 17.28
C VAL A 426 -42.19 -10.43 17.75
N ASP A 427 -42.28 -10.91 18.97
CA ASP A 427 -43.49 -11.54 19.47
C ASP A 427 -44.61 -10.53 19.82
N ILE A 428 -44.26 -9.26 20.01
CA ILE A 428 -45.19 -8.23 20.49
C ILE A 428 -45.52 -7.20 19.41
N TRP A 429 -44.59 -6.97 18.46
CA TRP A 429 -44.69 -5.98 17.37
C TRP A 429 -45.09 -4.55 17.83
N ASP A 430 -44.77 -4.21 19.10
CA ASP A 430 -45.02 -2.88 19.62
C ASP A 430 -43.87 -1.93 19.35
N VAL A 431 -44.15 -0.81 18.65
CA VAL A 431 -43.19 0.21 18.30
C VAL A 431 -42.55 0.87 19.52
N ASP A 432 -43.29 1.04 20.60
CA ASP A 432 -42.78 1.71 21.79
C ASP A 432 -41.85 0.77 22.59
N GLU A 433 -42.07 -0.52 22.52
CA GLU A 433 -41.12 -1.52 23.07
C GLU A 433 -39.83 -1.56 22.25
N ILE A 434 -39.90 -1.57 20.90
CA ILE A 434 -38.74 -1.48 20.03
C ILE A 434 -37.92 -0.23 20.36
N LYS A 435 -38.56 0.93 20.50
CA LYS A 435 -37.88 2.20 20.86
C LYS A 435 -37.24 2.11 22.25
N SER A 436 -37.87 1.46 23.22
CA SER A 436 -37.31 1.25 24.57
C SER A 436 -36.04 0.39 24.52
N LEU A 437 -36.07 -0.72 23.80
CA LEU A 437 -34.92 -1.60 23.61
C LEU A 437 -33.78 -0.90 22.87
N ILE A 438 -34.08 -0.13 21.81
CA ILE A 438 -33.07 0.68 21.10
C ILE A 438 -32.40 1.63 22.11
N LYS A 439 -33.19 2.37 22.90
CA LYS A 439 -32.66 3.31 23.89
C LYS A 439 -31.75 2.61 24.89
N GLN A 440 -32.20 1.54 25.49
CA GLN A 440 -31.40 0.76 26.44
C GLN A 440 -30.05 0.31 25.86
N LYS A 441 -30.03 -0.12 24.60
CA LYS A 441 -28.79 -0.55 23.94
C LYS A 441 -27.87 0.63 23.55
N PHE A 442 -28.44 1.79 23.22
CA PHE A 442 -27.69 3.01 23.03
C PHE A 442 -27.05 3.53 24.32
N ASP A 443 -27.77 3.44 25.44
CA ASP A 443 -27.28 3.88 26.76
C ASP A 443 -26.13 2.98 27.28
N ASN A 444 -26.03 1.74 26.80
CA ASN A 444 -24.95 0.79 27.13
C ASN A 444 -23.74 0.84 26.20
N LEU A 445 -23.72 1.70 25.20
CA LEU A 445 -22.59 1.94 24.27
C LEU A 445 -21.59 2.97 24.82
#